data_44875e2580846f715061b6af38483dfe
#
_entry.id   44875e2580846f715061b6af38483dfe
#
_cell.length_a   1.000
_cell.length_b   1.000
_cell.length_c   1.000
_cell.angle_alpha   90.00
_cell.angle_beta   90.00
_cell.angle_gamma   90.00
#
_symmetry.space_group_name_H-M   'P 1'
#
loop_
_entity.id
_entity.type
_entity.pdbx_description
1 polymer ?
#
loop_
_entity_poly.entity_id
_entity_poly.type
_entity_poly.pdbx_seq_one_letter_code
_entity_poly.pdbx_strand_id
1 'polypeptide(L)'
;MRIISGLAGGIPLKVPKDVARPTTDKVRQALFSMLGETVSGARVLDLFAGSGALGLEALSRGAASALFVDDNRNACTAIRENIAKARLEGAQVRQAEALRLLTELARIQPGGYDLIFADPPYAHGPKDVNWALKLLQSDAFKQVLSEDGSAIIECRMTTDFIPPSWGWTVVRDREYGDTRLFWLQKSKDDALPQA
;
A
#
# COMPACT_ATOMS: atom_id res chain seq x y z
N MET A 1 4.33 -15.60 -8.85
CA MET A 1 4.70 -14.44 -8.02
C MET A 1 5.78 -14.86 -7.04
N ARG A 2 6.73 -13.98 -6.73
CA ARG A 2 7.83 -14.21 -5.78
C ARG A 2 8.28 -12.89 -5.16
N ILE A 3 9.02 -12.96 -4.05
CA ILE A 3 9.82 -11.83 -3.57
C ILE A 3 10.95 -11.60 -4.56
N ILE A 4 11.18 -10.36 -4.96
CA ILE A 4 12.10 -10.06 -6.09
C ILE A 4 13.53 -9.94 -5.58
N SER A 5 13.74 -9.24 -4.45
CA SER A 5 15.08 -8.86 -4.00
C SER A 5 15.19 -8.85 -2.47
N GLY A 6 16.38 -8.59 -1.94
CA GLY A 6 16.67 -8.51 -0.51
C GLY A 6 16.86 -9.86 0.16
N LEU A 7 16.67 -9.91 1.49
CA LEU A 7 16.96 -11.07 2.34
C LEU A 7 16.21 -12.35 1.94
N ALA A 8 14.98 -12.20 1.42
CA ALA A 8 14.11 -13.30 1.01
C ALA A 8 13.92 -13.36 -0.51
N GLY A 9 14.81 -12.75 -1.28
CA GLY A 9 14.74 -12.70 -2.75
C GLY A 9 14.64 -14.09 -3.38
N GLY A 10 13.73 -14.25 -4.37
CA GLY A 10 13.50 -15.52 -5.08
C GLY A 10 12.45 -16.43 -4.42
N ILE A 11 12.03 -16.20 -3.19
CA ILE A 11 11.03 -17.04 -2.49
C ILE A 11 9.67 -16.91 -3.18
N PRO A 12 9.07 -18.03 -3.66
CA PRO A 12 7.76 -18.00 -4.29
C PRO A 12 6.65 -17.78 -3.24
N LEU A 13 5.71 -16.88 -3.57
CA LEU A 13 4.57 -16.54 -2.75
C LEU A 13 3.33 -17.32 -3.17
N LYS A 14 2.55 -17.76 -2.17
CA LYS A 14 1.21 -18.29 -2.34
C LYS A 14 0.26 -17.12 -2.62
N VAL A 15 -0.48 -17.21 -3.73
CA VAL A 15 -1.52 -16.25 -4.11
C VAL A 15 -2.87 -16.92 -3.91
N PRO A 16 -3.79 -16.34 -3.12
CA PRO A 16 -5.15 -16.87 -3.00
C PRO A 16 -5.88 -16.82 -4.34
N LYS A 17 -6.70 -17.83 -4.62
CA LYS A 17 -7.45 -17.92 -5.88
C LYS A 17 -8.49 -16.81 -6.05
N ASP A 18 -8.99 -16.28 -4.93
CA ASP A 18 -10.07 -15.30 -4.87
C ASP A 18 -9.55 -13.85 -4.81
N VAL A 19 -8.22 -13.66 -4.88
CA VAL A 19 -7.61 -12.33 -4.90
C VAL A 19 -7.50 -11.85 -6.34
N ALA A 20 -7.88 -10.59 -6.58
CA ALA A 20 -7.74 -9.92 -7.86
C ALA A 20 -6.33 -10.06 -8.43
N ARG A 21 -6.17 -9.91 -9.73
CA ARG A 21 -4.90 -10.09 -10.47
C ARG A 21 -3.78 -9.31 -9.76
N PRO A 22 -2.78 -10.01 -9.21
CA PRO A 22 -1.75 -9.33 -8.42
C PRO A 22 -0.85 -8.48 -9.30
N THR A 23 -0.36 -7.36 -8.75
CA THR A 23 0.70 -6.53 -9.35
C THR A 23 1.85 -7.39 -9.86
N THR A 24 2.20 -7.24 -11.13
CA THR A 24 3.21 -8.10 -11.77
C THR A 24 4.60 -7.91 -11.15
N ASP A 25 5.47 -8.92 -11.26
CA ASP A 25 6.87 -8.84 -10.80
C ASP A 25 7.59 -7.62 -11.40
N LYS A 26 7.31 -7.29 -12.68
CA LYS A 26 7.91 -6.15 -13.38
C LYS A 26 7.50 -4.81 -12.78
N VAL A 27 6.22 -4.64 -12.47
CA VAL A 27 5.69 -3.40 -11.86
C VAL A 27 6.25 -3.24 -10.45
N ARG A 28 6.27 -4.32 -9.64
CA ARG A 28 6.87 -4.28 -8.29
C ARG A 28 8.35 -3.96 -8.34
N GLN A 29 9.10 -4.53 -9.27
CA GLN A 29 10.52 -4.21 -9.44
C GLN A 29 10.72 -2.72 -9.74
N ALA A 30 9.94 -2.16 -10.66
CA ALA A 30 10.00 -0.74 -11.00
C ALA A 30 9.63 0.15 -9.81
N LEU A 31 8.56 -0.21 -9.06
CA LEU A 31 8.14 0.49 -7.86
C LEU A 31 9.26 0.54 -6.81
N PHE A 32 9.82 -0.61 -6.44
CA PHE A 32 10.87 -0.66 -5.42
C PHE A 32 12.20 -0.04 -5.89
N SER A 33 12.47 0.00 -7.19
CA SER A 33 13.59 0.76 -7.74
C SER A 33 13.37 2.27 -7.61
N MET A 34 12.13 2.77 -7.74
CA MET A 34 11.79 4.17 -7.50
C MET A 34 11.89 4.55 -6.01
N LEU A 35 11.42 3.67 -5.13
CA LEU A 35 11.45 3.92 -3.68
C LEU A 35 12.89 3.94 -3.13
N GLY A 36 13.78 3.12 -3.69
CA GLY A 36 15.18 3.08 -3.28
C GLY A 36 15.37 2.95 -1.77
N GLU A 37 16.16 3.84 -1.21
CA GLU A 37 16.53 3.84 0.22
C GLU A 37 15.37 4.18 1.17
N THR A 38 14.27 4.74 0.68
CA THR A 38 13.11 5.07 1.54
C THR A 38 12.45 3.84 2.18
N VAL A 39 12.77 2.66 1.67
CA VAL A 39 12.25 1.38 2.20
C VAL A 39 13.03 0.91 3.41
N SER A 40 14.34 1.19 3.46
CA SER A 40 15.21 0.73 4.55
C SER A 40 14.81 1.38 5.88
N GLY A 41 14.56 0.57 6.90
CA GLY A 41 14.12 1.03 8.21
C GLY A 41 12.67 1.53 8.28
N ALA A 42 11.91 1.56 7.18
CA ALA A 42 10.55 2.06 7.15
C ALA A 42 9.57 1.19 7.93
N ARG A 43 8.60 1.83 8.58
CA ARG A 43 7.38 1.20 9.12
C ARG A 43 6.34 1.18 8.00
N VAL A 44 5.97 -0.01 7.56
CA VAL A 44 5.12 -0.20 6.37
C VAL A 44 3.69 -0.56 6.76
N LEU A 45 2.71 0.01 6.07
CA LEU A 45 1.31 -0.40 6.09
C LEU A 45 0.92 -0.87 4.68
N ASP A 46 0.53 -2.13 4.55
CA ASP A 46 0.11 -2.75 3.29
C ASP A 46 -1.40 -2.98 3.33
N LEU A 47 -2.15 -2.07 2.73
CA LEU A 47 -3.62 -2.09 2.66
C LEU A 47 -4.07 -2.85 1.42
N PHE A 48 -5.14 -3.66 1.57
CA PHE A 48 -5.62 -4.58 0.53
C PHE A 48 -4.51 -5.57 0.13
N ALA A 49 -3.82 -6.12 1.14
CA ALA A 49 -2.53 -6.76 1.00
C ALA A 49 -2.53 -8.04 0.14
N GLY A 50 -3.68 -8.69 -0.06
CA GLY A 50 -3.84 -9.84 -0.93
C GLY A 50 -2.92 -11.01 -0.58
N SER A 51 -1.84 -11.19 -1.34
CA SER A 51 -0.79 -12.17 -1.06
C SER A 51 0.31 -11.65 -0.13
N GLY A 52 0.29 -10.37 0.22
CA GLY A 52 1.32 -9.68 0.99
C GLY A 52 2.57 -9.33 0.18
N ALA A 53 2.49 -9.33 -1.15
CA ALA A 53 3.68 -9.20 -2.00
C ALA A 53 4.41 -7.87 -1.84
N LEU A 54 3.72 -6.74 -1.61
CA LEU A 54 4.33 -5.43 -1.43
C LEU A 54 5.01 -5.31 -0.05
N GLY A 55 4.29 -5.63 1.03
CA GLY A 55 4.86 -5.58 2.37
C GLY A 55 6.00 -6.58 2.58
N LEU A 56 5.91 -7.80 2.01
CA LEU A 56 6.99 -8.79 2.07
C LEU A 56 8.22 -8.37 1.28
N GLU A 57 8.04 -7.75 0.13
CA GLU A 57 9.15 -7.15 -0.64
C GLU A 57 9.82 -6.04 0.16
N ALA A 58 9.04 -5.17 0.84
CA ALA A 58 9.57 -4.11 1.69
C ALA A 58 10.39 -4.69 2.86
N LEU A 59 9.85 -5.67 3.59
CA LEU A 59 10.59 -6.35 4.67
C LEU A 59 11.88 -7.01 4.16
N SER A 60 11.81 -7.67 3.00
CA SER A 60 12.97 -8.30 2.38
C SER A 60 14.07 -7.29 2.02
N ARG A 61 13.71 -6.04 1.77
CA ARG A 61 14.61 -4.91 1.46
C ARG A 61 15.00 -4.10 2.69
N GLY A 62 14.67 -4.55 3.89
CA GLY A 62 15.13 -3.95 5.14
C GLY A 62 14.15 -2.98 5.79
N ALA A 63 12.86 -2.99 5.45
CA ALA A 63 11.85 -2.31 6.24
C ALA A 63 11.86 -2.83 7.69
N ALA A 64 11.67 -1.94 8.66
CA ALA A 64 11.70 -2.30 10.08
C ALA A 64 10.48 -3.12 10.50
N SER A 65 9.33 -2.82 9.91
CA SER A 65 8.09 -3.56 10.18
C SER A 65 7.10 -3.42 9.04
N ALA A 66 6.15 -4.37 8.94
CA ALA A 66 5.03 -4.28 8.02
C ALA A 66 3.74 -4.80 8.68
N LEU A 67 2.70 -3.98 8.64
CA LEU A 67 1.34 -4.37 8.98
C LEU A 67 0.56 -4.63 7.69
N PHE A 68 0.18 -5.90 7.50
CA PHE A 68 -0.65 -6.35 6.38
C PHE A 68 -2.13 -6.30 6.77
N VAL A 69 -2.94 -5.67 5.95
CA VAL A 69 -4.38 -5.49 6.18
C VAL A 69 -5.16 -5.98 4.98
N ASP A 70 -6.08 -6.90 5.22
CA ASP A 70 -7.01 -7.40 4.22
C ASP A 70 -8.30 -7.84 4.92
N ASP A 71 -9.45 -7.65 4.33
CA ASP A 71 -10.72 -8.11 4.89
C ASP A 71 -10.98 -9.59 4.58
N ASN A 72 -10.34 -10.13 3.55
CA ASN A 72 -10.47 -11.51 3.12
C ASN A 72 -9.64 -12.45 4.00
N ARG A 73 -10.33 -13.42 4.63
CA ARG A 73 -9.70 -14.43 5.50
C ARG A 73 -8.65 -15.28 4.75
N ASN A 74 -8.91 -15.63 3.47
CA ASN A 74 -7.98 -16.44 2.68
C ASN A 74 -6.70 -15.66 2.35
N ALA A 75 -6.82 -14.36 2.07
CA ALA A 75 -5.68 -13.47 1.92
C ALA A 75 -4.84 -13.43 3.19
N CYS A 76 -5.44 -13.15 4.34
CA CYS A 76 -4.74 -13.14 5.62
C CYS A 76 -4.05 -14.46 5.93
N THR A 77 -4.66 -15.60 5.58
CA THR A 77 -4.04 -16.92 5.76
C THR A 77 -2.83 -17.09 4.84
N ALA A 78 -2.96 -16.72 3.56
CA ALA A 78 -1.85 -16.79 2.62
C ALA A 78 -0.68 -15.89 3.02
N ILE A 79 -0.97 -14.67 3.51
CA ILE A 79 0.07 -13.75 4.02
C ILE A 79 0.85 -14.39 5.16
N ARG A 80 0.17 -14.99 6.17
CA ARG A 80 0.85 -15.67 7.28
C ARG A 80 1.74 -16.83 6.82
N GLU A 81 1.26 -17.64 5.88
CA GLU A 81 2.04 -18.71 5.28
C GLU A 81 3.27 -18.17 4.52
N ASN A 82 3.11 -17.08 3.78
CA ASN A 82 4.19 -16.43 3.05
C ASN A 82 5.23 -15.82 3.99
N ILE A 83 4.81 -15.16 5.09
CA ILE A 83 5.70 -14.65 6.14
C ILE A 83 6.54 -15.80 6.74
N ALA A 84 5.89 -16.88 7.14
CA ALA A 84 6.57 -18.03 7.72
C ALA A 84 7.58 -18.65 6.74
N LYS A 85 7.21 -18.79 5.46
CA LYS A 85 8.08 -19.31 4.42
C LYS A 85 9.27 -18.39 4.14
N ALA A 86 9.05 -17.07 4.12
CA ALA A 86 10.09 -16.07 3.89
C ALA A 86 11.01 -15.88 5.10
N ARG A 87 10.60 -16.31 6.30
CA ARG A 87 11.31 -16.14 7.58
C ARG A 87 11.65 -14.65 7.84
N LEU A 88 10.75 -13.76 7.48
CA LEU A 88 10.91 -12.33 7.70
C LEU A 88 10.30 -11.94 9.06
N GLU A 89 11.03 -11.14 9.82
CA GLU A 89 10.61 -10.59 11.10
C GLU A 89 9.89 -9.25 10.91
N GLY A 90 9.26 -8.73 11.98
CA GLY A 90 8.57 -7.43 11.96
C GLY A 90 7.22 -7.43 11.25
N ALA A 91 6.71 -8.59 10.83
CA ALA A 91 5.45 -8.73 10.11
C ALA A 91 4.25 -8.94 11.05
N GLN A 92 3.17 -8.21 10.83
CA GLN A 92 1.89 -8.38 11.52
C GLN A 92 0.76 -8.46 10.49
N VAL A 93 -0.28 -9.28 10.77
CA VAL A 93 -1.44 -9.44 9.88
C VAL A 93 -2.74 -9.15 10.63
N ARG A 94 -3.51 -8.19 10.15
CA ARG A 94 -4.84 -7.84 10.66
C ARG A 94 -5.90 -8.14 9.60
N GLN A 95 -6.87 -8.97 9.94
CA GLN A 95 -8.08 -9.11 9.14
C GLN A 95 -9.03 -7.99 9.51
N ALA A 96 -9.16 -6.99 8.63
CA ALA A 96 -10.01 -5.82 8.85
C ALA A 96 -10.33 -5.12 7.52
N GLU A 97 -11.44 -4.40 7.50
CA GLU A 97 -11.74 -3.43 6.45
C GLU A 97 -10.82 -2.21 6.60
N ALA A 98 -10.26 -1.76 5.47
CA ALA A 98 -9.17 -0.78 5.43
C ALA A 98 -9.51 0.56 6.11
N LEU A 99 -10.64 1.20 5.75
CA LEU A 99 -11.00 2.51 6.30
C LEU A 99 -11.34 2.46 7.79
N ARG A 100 -11.98 1.37 8.23
CA ARG A 100 -12.26 1.16 9.64
C ARG A 100 -10.99 1.04 10.46
N LEU A 101 -10.02 0.26 9.97
CA LEU A 101 -8.73 0.11 10.65
C LEU A 101 -7.94 1.41 10.62
N LEU A 102 -7.93 2.16 9.52
CA LEU A 102 -7.29 3.46 9.44
C LEU A 102 -7.84 4.43 10.51
N THR A 103 -9.16 4.44 10.73
CA THR A 103 -9.78 5.27 11.77
C THR A 103 -9.32 4.86 13.17
N GLU A 104 -9.13 3.57 13.43
CA GLU A 104 -8.57 3.07 14.69
C GLU A 104 -7.10 3.50 14.85
N LEU A 105 -6.28 3.23 13.83
CA LEU A 105 -4.85 3.55 13.83
C LEU A 105 -4.58 5.05 13.97
N ALA A 106 -5.37 5.91 13.32
CA ALA A 106 -5.23 7.36 13.41
C ALA A 106 -5.37 7.88 14.85
N ARG A 107 -6.17 7.20 15.68
CA ARG A 107 -6.35 7.57 17.10
C ARG A 107 -5.24 7.03 18.00
N ILE A 108 -4.72 5.83 17.74
CA ILE A 108 -3.78 5.16 18.65
C ILE A 108 -2.33 5.32 18.23
N GLN A 109 -2.06 5.57 16.95
CA GLN A 109 -0.71 5.63 16.38
C GLN A 109 -0.66 6.63 15.20
N PRO A 110 -0.97 7.92 15.42
CA PRO A 110 -0.82 8.93 14.37
C PRO A 110 0.65 9.01 13.92
N GLY A 111 0.88 9.18 12.61
CA GLY A 111 2.23 9.18 12.05
C GLY A 111 2.99 7.86 12.23
N GLY A 112 2.27 6.77 12.42
CA GLY A 112 2.84 5.47 12.73
C GLY A 112 3.55 4.76 11.56
N TYR A 113 3.34 5.22 10.31
CA TYR A 113 3.84 4.57 9.11
C TYR A 113 4.59 5.53 8.21
N ASP A 114 5.74 5.08 7.72
CA ASP A 114 6.62 5.85 6.84
C ASP A 114 6.31 5.55 5.37
N LEU A 115 5.77 4.36 5.10
CA LEU A 115 5.40 3.92 3.76
C LEU A 115 4.07 3.18 3.81
N ILE A 116 3.10 3.64 3.01
CA ILE A 116 1.80 2.98 2.88
C ILE A 116 1.64 2.50 1.44
N PHE A 117 1.36 1.22 1.25
CA PHE A 117 0.90 0.65 0.00
C PHE A 117 -0.62 0.48 0.04
N ALA A 118 -1.28 0.77 -1.07
CA ALA A 118 -2.69 0.49 -1.27
C ALA A 118 -2.94 0.05 -2.72
N ASP A 119 -3.30 -1.23 -2.88
CA ASP A 119 -3.70 -1.85 -4.15
C ASP A 119 -5.17 -2.31 -4.04
N PRO A 120 -6.11 -1.35 -3.99
CA PRO A 120 -7.51 -1.66 -3.77
C PRO A 120 -8.14 -2.34 -4.99
N PRO A 121 -9.24 -3.10 -4.82
CA PRO A 121 -9.99 -3.63 -5.94
C PRO A 121 -10.52 -2.50 -6.83
N TYR A 122 -10.38 -2.68 -8.13
CA TYR A 122 -10.79 -1.68 -9.11
C TYR A 122 -12.31 -1.54 -9.19
N ALA A 123 -12.79 -0.30 -9.33
CA ALA A 123 -14.15 -0.04 -9.73
C ALA A 123 -14.31 -0.37 -11.23
N HIS A 124 -15.26 -1.26 -11.56
CA HIS A 124 -15.58 -1.67 -12.94
C HIS A 124 -16.78 -0.91 -13.51
N GLY A 125 -17.50 -0.17 -12.68
CA GLY A 125 -18.68 0.58 -13.08
C GLY A 125 -19.03 1.72 -12.11
N PRO A 126 -19.99 2.57 -12.49
CA PRO A 126 -20.35 3.75 -11.71
C PRO A 126 -21.00 3.45 -10.34
N LYS A 127 -21.39 2.20 -10.12
CA LYS A 127 -21.95 1.73 -8.84
C LYS A 127 -20.89 1.13 -7.91
N ASP A 128 -19.69 0.87 -8.42
CA ASP A 128 -18.62 0.28 -7.63
C ASP A 128 -17.94 1.33 -6.76
N VAL A 129 -17.43 0.87 -5.63
CA VAL A 129 -16.70 1.75 -4.72
C VAL A 129 -15.34 2.10 -5.31
N ASN A 130 -15.08 3.38 -5.53
CA ASN A 130 -13.74 3.86 -5.84
C ASN A 130 -12.92 3.98 -4.54
N TRP A 131 -12.24 2.92 -4.18
CA TRP A 131 -11.44 2.83 -2.96
C TRP A 131 -10.27 3.81 -2.94
N ALA A 132 -9.59 4.00 -4.08
CA ALA A 132 -8.48 4.95 -4.19
C ALA A 132 -8.97 6.37 -3.85
N LEU A 133 -10.12 6.77 -4.38
CA LEU A 133 -10.76 8.05 -4.07
C LEU A 133 -11.11 8.17 -2.58
N LYS A 134 -11.73 7.14 -2.00
CA LYS A 134 -12.08 7.12 -0.58
C LYS A 134 -10.86 7.23 0.34
N LEU A 135 -9.76 6.55 0.00
CA LEU A 135 -8.51 6.66 0.75
C LEU A 135 -7.99 8.10 0.72
N LEU A 136 -7.92 8.71 -0.46
CA LEU A 136 -7.38 10.07 -0.61
C LEU A 136 -8.21 11.14 0.10
N GLN A 137 -9.52 10.92 0.20
CA GLN A 137 -10.43 11.81 0.95
C GLN A 137 -10.44 11.55 2.46
N SER A 138 -9.79 10.47 2.91
CA SER A 138 -9.79 10.08 4.32
C SER A 138 -8.74 10.83 5.12
N ASP A 139 -9.17 11.63 6.10
CA ASP A 139 -8.26 12.26 7.06
C ASP A 139 -7.49 11.22 7.87
N ALA A 140 -8.11 10.08 8.20
CA ALA A 140 -7.45 8.99 8.91
C ALA A 140 -6.28 8.40 8.09
N PHE A 141 -6.40 8.32 6.75
CA PHE A 141 -5.32 7.87 5.88
C PHE A 141 -4.11 8.81 5.92
N LYS A 142 -4.35 10.14 5.94
CA LYS A 142 -3.28 11.12 6.13
C LYS A 142 -2.67 11.04 7.53
N GLN A 143 -3.52 10.92 8.56
CA GLN A 143 -3.07 10.94 9.96
C GLN A 143 -2.17 9.75 10.31
N VAL A 144 -2.38 8.57 9.73
CA VAL A 144 -1.53 7.39 9.99
C VAL A 144 -0.17 7.47 9.29
N LEU A 145 -0.04 8.25 8.21
CA LEU A 145 1.22 8.49 7.53
C LEU A 145 2.10 9.45 8.35
N SER A 146 3.39 9.17 8.45
CA SER A 146 4.36 10.10 9.06
C SER A 146 4.49 11.39 8.23
N GLU A 147 5.09 12.44 8.78
CA GLU A 147 5.13 13.76 8.13
C GLU A 147 5.86 13.72 6.79
N ASP A 148 6.99 13.06 6.73
CA ASP A 148 7.76 12.88 5.49
C ASP A 148 7.49 11.53 4.82
N GLY A 149 6.42 10.84 5.23
CA GLY A 149 6.02 9.53 4.74
C GLY A 149 5.52 9.55 3.30
N SER A 150 5.45 8.38 2.71
CA SER A 150 5.02 8.17 1.33
C SER A 150 3.86 7.19 1.24
N ALA A 151 2.84 7.53 0.45
CA ALA A 151 1.75 6.63 0.10
C ALA A 151 1.83 6.24 -1.39
N ILE A 152 1.78 4.95 -1.67
CA ILE A 152 1.74 4.40 -3.02
C ILE A 152 0.35 3.81 -3.24
N ILE A 153 -0.37 4.38 -4.20
CA ILE A 153 -1.71 3.91 -4.54
C ILE A 153 -1.72 3.37 -5.96
N GLU A 154 -2.14 2.12 -6.10
CA GLU A 154 -2.44 1.51 -7.39
C GLU A 154 -3.90 1.78 -7.77
N CYS A 155 -4.13 2.19 -9.01
CA CYS A 155 -5.47 2.35 -9.56
C CYS A 155 -5.50 1.98 -11.04
N ARG A 156 -6.72 1.79 -11.58
CA ARG A 156 -6.88 1.52 -13.01
C ARG A 156 -6.79 2.81 -13.82
N MET A 157 -6.21 2.72 -15.02
CA MET A 157 -6.03 3.84 -15.96
C MET A 157 -7.33 4.52 -16.46
N THR A 158 -8.46 3.85 -16.34
CA THR A 158 -9.73 4.40 -16.83
C THR A 158 -10.26 5.42 -15.85
N THR A 159 -10.23 6.65 -16.23
CA THR A 159 -10.96 7.79 -15.71
C THR A 159 -10.08 8.87 -15.08
N ASP A 160 -10.52 10.02 -15.20
CA ASP A 160 -10.43 11.33 -14.57
C ASP A 160 -9.90 11.39 -13.11
N PHE A 161 -9.18 10.36 -12.67
CA PHE A 161 -8.50 10.33 -11.40
C PHE A 161 -7.21 11.14 -11.51
N ILE A 162 -7.37 12.43 -11.50
CA ILE A 162 -6.31 13.35 -11.12
C ILE A 162 -6.38 13.40 -9.60
N PRO A 163 -5.31 13.05 -8.86
CA PRO A 163 -5.31 13.26 -7.42
C PRO A 163 -5.60 14.73 -7.20
N PRO A 164 -6.76 15.09 -6.70
CA PRO A 164 -7.01 16.47 -6.40
C PRO A 164 -6.12 16.87 -5.23
N SER A 165 -5.95 18.14 -5.06
CA SER A 165 -5.20 18.78 -4.00
C SER A 165 -5.77 18.57 -2.58
N TRP A 166 -6.39 17.40 -2.30
CA TRP A 166 -6.91 17.08 -0.95
C TRP A 166 -5.80 16.92 0.09
N GLY A 167 -4.84 17.85 0.10
CA GLY A 167 -3.69 17.78 0.98
C GLY A 167 -2.68 16.70 0.58
N TRP A 168 -2.62 16.35 -0.70
CA TRP A 168 -1.64 15.44 -1.27
C TRP A 168 -0.80 16.09 -2.35
N THR A 169 0.51 15.88 -2.29
CA THR A 169 1.45 16.22 -3.36
C THR A 169 1.79 14.96 -4.14
N VAL A 170 1.64 15.00 -5.46
CA VAL A 170 2.05 13.90 -6.34
C VAL A 170 3.55 13.99 -6.59
N VAL A 171 4.31 13.07 -6.00
CA VAL A 171 5.77 12.96 -6.19
C VAL A 171 6.08 12.29 -7.52
N ARG A 172 5.33 11.23 -7.85
CA ARG A 172 5.45 10.47 -9.10
C ARG A 172 4.09 9.95 -9.54
N ASP A 173 3.93 9.87 -10.83
CA ASP A 173 2.80 9.30 -11.54
C ASP A 173 3.35 8.42 -12.67
N ARG A 174 3.01 7.14 -12.66
CA ARG A 174 3.54 6.16 -13.61
C ARG A 174 2.47 5.19 -14.08
N GLU A 175 2.48 4.94 -15.38
CA GLU A 175 1.57 4.03 -16.06
C GLU A 175 2.29 2.74 -16.45
N TYR A 176 1.64 1.60 -16.20
CA TYR A 176 2.12 0.27 -16.53
C TYR A 176 0.97 -0.57 -17.12
N GLY A 177 0.76 -0.49 -18.44
CA GLY A 177 -0.40 -1.09 -19.09
C GLY A 177 -1.70 -0.50 -18.58
N ASP A 178 -2.57 -1.30 -17.98
CA ASP A 178 -3.85 -0.86 -17.41
C ASP A 178 -3.73 -0.33 -15.96
N THR A 179 -2.55 -0.39 -15.38
CA THR A 179 -2.27 0.03 -14.00
C THR A 179 -1.61 1.40 -13.98
N ARG A 180 -2.02 2.25 -13.07
CA ARG A 180 -1.40 3.52 -12.75
C ARG A 180 -0.99 3.55 -11.29
N LEU A 181 0.25 3.94 -11.03
CA LEU A 181 0.82 4.07 -9.68
C LEU A 181 1.04 5.53 -9.36
N PHE A 182 0.43 5.99 -8.27
CA PHE A 182 0.70 7.29 -7.68
C PHE A 182 1.61 7.15 -6.46
N TRP A 183 2.70 7.90 -6.45
CA TRP A 183 3.49 8.15 -5.26
C TRP A 183 3.10 9.51 -4.71
N LEU A 184 2.56 9.54 -3.52
CA LEU A 184 1.99 10.71 -2.85
C LEU A 184 2.71 10.98 -1.54
N GLN A 185 2.82 12.26 -1.20
CA GLN A 185 3.23 12.76 0.11
C GLN A 185 2.20 13.76 0.61
N LYS A 186 2.19 14.03 1.90
CA LYS A 186 1.39 15.13 2.45
C LYS A 186 1.81 16.45 1.84
N SER A 187 0.86 17.31 1.48
CA SER A 187 1.17 18.67 1.09
C SER A 187 1.68 19.46 2.29
N LYS A 188 2.81 20.16 2.11
CA LYS A 188 3.37 21.05 3.15
C LYS A 188 2.63 22.40 3.23
N ASP A 189 1.75 22.68 2.26
CA ASP A 189 1.04 23.97 2.09
C ASP A 189 -0.44 23.92 2.52
N ASP A 190 -0.85 22.98 3.35
CA ASP A 190 -2.21 22.97 3.92
C ASP A 190 -2.42 24.07 5.00
N ALA A 191 -2.05 25.30 4.71
CA ALA A 191 -2.78 26.44 5.24
C ALA A 191 -4.12 26.47 4.49
N LEU A 192 -5.20 26.04 5.13
CA LEU A 192 -6.57 26.15 4.64
C LEU A 192 -6.75 27.53 3.98
N PRO A 193 -7.35 27.62 2.78
CA PRO A 193 -7.85 28.91 2.32
C PRO A 193 -8.86 29.37 3.39
N GLN A 194 -8.51 30.43 4.10
CA GLN A 194 -9.42 31.11 5.01
C GLN A 194 -10.61 31.59 4.15
N ALA A 195 -11.80 31.10 4.50
CA ALA A 195 -13.06 31.49 3.91
C ALA A 195 -13.38 32.96 4.20
#